data_49be82dd7574357affe8b0c3df4c52fc
#
_entry.id   49be82dd7574357affe8b0c3df4c52fc
#
_cell.length_a   1.000
_cell.length_b   1.000
_cell.length_c   1.000
_cell.angle_alpha   90.00
_cell.angle_beta   90.00
_cell.angle_gamma   90.00
#
_symmetry.space_group_name_H-M   'P 1'
#
loop_
_entity.id
_entity.type
_entity.pdbx_description
1 polymer ?
#
loop_
_entity_poly.entity_id
_entity_poly.type
_entity_poly.pdbx_seq_one_letter_code
_entity_poly.pdbx_strand_id
1 'polypeptide(L)'
;MSGRRVAAITRRILSQFRRDHRTVALLFVVPVVISGLLGWIVTESQAMAPRVTTVVLSPQLAGRVEAAFHAADAEGAIDYVSMADTEDAARRQLRADEIDVALVVPAGVDADILAGRRPSVTIITQGIDPAGDGGAVVAVQRVAATAVGAGAAGAVAPAFERETVYGSPDATQLDAMGPIILGYFAYFFVFLLTGVSFLRERTGGTLERLLATPVARTEIVVGYVAGFGILATIQVIVLLAFSLADVHVPALGPLPE
;
A
#
# COMPACT_ATOMS: atom_id res chain seq x y z
N MET A 1 26.10 -36.47 -1.71
CA MET A 1 25.34 -35.68 -2.66
C MET A 1 26.24 -35.22 -3.80
N SER A 2 25.86 -35.50 -5.05
CA SER A 2 26.60 -35.03 -6.22
C SER A 2 25.99 -33.77 -6.81
N GLY A 3 26.70 -32.64 -6.75
CA GLY A 3 26.22 -31.38 -7.30
C GLY A 3 25.88 -31.45 -8.81
N ARG A 4 26.57 -32.32 -9.56
CA ARG A 4 26.28 -32.53 -10.99
C ARG A 4 24.90 -33.15 -11.22
N ARG A 5 24.45 -34.05 -10.34
CA ARG A 5 23.11 -34.68 -10.42
C ARG A 5 22.01 -33.67 -10.07
N VAL A 6 22.22 -32.90 -9.01
CA VAL A 6 21.32 -31.79 -8.65
C VAL A 6 21.20 -30.81 -9.82
N ALA A 7 22.29 -30.33 -10.37
CA ALA A 7 22.31 -29.42 -11.53
C ALA A 7 21.59 -29.99 -12.76
N ALA A 8 21.74 -31.30 -13.02
CA ALA A 8 21.04 -31.96 -14.14
C ALA A 8 19.50 -31.96 -13.94
N ILE A 9 19.02 -32.20 -12.70
CA ILE A 9 17.59 -32.17 -12.36
C ILE A 9 17.06 -30.74 -12.46
N THR A 10 17.77 -29.76 -11.90
CA THR A 10 17.43 -28.33 -11.99
C THR A 10 17.31 -27.89 -13.45
N ARG A 11 18.32 -28.21 -14.28
CA ARG A 11 18.31 -27.87 -15.71
C ARG A 11 17.13 -28.53 -16.45
N ARG A 12 16.80 -29.77 -16.10
CA ARG A 12 15.64 -30.48 -16.67
C ARG A 12 14.35 -29.70 -16.38
N ILE A 13 14.12 -29.30 -15.13
CA ILE A 13 12.94 -28.52 -14.71
C ILE A 13 12.88 -27.21 -15.50
N LEU A 14 13.95 -26.43 -15.51
CA LEU A 14 14.00 -25.17 -16.25
C LEU A 14 13.74 -25.35 -17.75
N SER A 15 14.26 -26.42 -18.37
CA SER A 15 14.04 -26.71 -19.79
C SER A 15 12.61 -27.12 -20.10
N GLN A 16 11.92 -27.76 -19.15
CA GLN A 16 10.51 -28.13 -19.25
C GLN A 16 9.63 -26.89 -19.32
N PHE A 17 9.88 -25.91 -18.43
CA PHE A 17 9.15 -24.64 -18.42
C PHE A 17 9.43 -23.80 -19.67
N ARG A 18 10.67 -23.75 -20.14
CA ARG A 18 11.02 -23.02 -21.38
C ARG A 18 10.23 -23.51 -22.60
N ARG A 19 9.77 -24.76 -22.60
CA ARG A 19 8.97 -25.35 -23.69
C ARG A 19 7.46 -25.19 -23.49
N ASP A 20 7.01 -24.94 -22.28
CA ASP A 20 5.59 -24.76 -21.95
C ASP A 20 5.25 -23.27 -21.85
N HIS A 21 5.17 -22.61 -23.01
CA HIS A 21 4.85 -21.19 -23.11
C HIS A 21 3.53 -20.80 -22.46
N ARG A 22 2.56 -21.72 -22.41
CA ARG A 22 1.25 -21.45 -21.79
C ARG A 22 1.35 -21.35 -20.27
N THR A 23 2.07 -22.28 -19.65
CA THR A 23 2.29 -22.25 -18.19
C THR A 23 3.17 -21.07 -17.80
N VAL A 24 4.19 -20.73 -18.62
CA VAL A 24 5.02 -19.55 -18.39
C VAL A 24 4.20 -18.26 -18.51
N ALA A 25 3.37 -18.13 -19.55
CA ALA A 25 2.51 -16.98 -19.72
C ALA A 25 1.55 -16.80 -18.53
N LEU A 26 0.90 -17.87 -18.08
CA LEU A 26 0.04 -17.83 -16.89
C LEU A 26 0.80 -17.40 -15.63
N LEU A 27 2.03 -17.87 -15.46
CA LEU A 27 2.86 -17.56 -14.29
C LEU A 27 3.18 -16.05 -14.17
N PHE A 28 3.38 -15.37 -15.29
CA PHE A 28 3.77 -13.96 -15.31
C PHE A 28 2.60 -13.01 -15.59
N VAL A 29 1.71 -13.36 -16.52
CA VAL A 29 0.63 -12.46 -16.95
C VAL A 29 -0.48 -12.40 -15.90
N VAL A 30 -0.89 -13.53 -15.33
CA VAL A 30 -2.02 -13.56 -14.39
C VAL A 30 -1.78 -12.72 -13.14
N PRO A 31 -0.60 -12.78 -12.45
CA PRO A 31 -0.34 -11.91 -11.31
C PRO A 31 -0.39 -10.41 -11.67
N VAL A 32 0.17 -10.05 -12.82
CA VAL A 32 0.16 -8.65 -13.29
C VAL A 32 -1.27 -8.16 -13.56
N VAL A 33 -2.08 -8.96 -14.27
CA VAL A 33 -3.47 -8.61 -14.58
C VAL A 33 -4.31 -8.52 -13.30
N ILE A 34 -4.15 -9.48 -12.37
CA ILE A 34 -4.91 -9.45 -11.11
C ILE A 34 -4.47 -8.28 -10.24
N SER A 35 -3.17 -7.98 -10.16
CA SER A 35 -2.68 -6.82 -9.38
C SER A 35 -3.24 -5.51 -9.94
N GLY A 36 -3.26 -5.34 -11.26
CA GLY A 36 -3.85 -4.17 -11.91
C GLY A 36 -5.37 -4.08 -11.68
N LEU A 37 -6.08 -5.20 -11.75
CA LEU A 37 -7.53 -5.25 -11.51
C LEU A 37 -7.87 -4.94 -10.05
N LEU A 38 -7.13 -5.50 -9.09
CA LEU A 38 -7.31 -5.22 -7.67
C LEU A 38 -7.03 -3.75 -7.36
N GLY A 39 -5.98 -3.17 -7.94
CA GLY A 39 -5.69 -1.75 -7.80
C GLY A 39 -6.85 -0.88 -8.29
N TRP A 40 -7.45 -1.24 -9.43
CA TRP A 40 -8.61 -0.52 -9.96
C TRP A 40 -9.85 -0.65 -9.05
N ILE A 41 -10.15 -1.85 -8.53
CA ILE A 41 -11.30 -2.09 -7.64
C ILE A 41 -11.16 -1.33 -6.32
N VAL A 42 -9.96 -1.34 -5.73
CA VAL A 42 -9.71 -0.73 -4.41
C VAL A 42 -9.84 0.80 -4.46
N THR A 43 -9.54 1.44 -5.59
CA THR A 43 -9.73 2.90 -5.76
C THR A 43 -11.19 3.34 -5.69
N GLU A 44 -12.17 2.43 -5.86
CA GLU A 44 -13.61 2.74 -5.79
C GLU A 44 -14.25 2.42 -4.42
N SER A 45 -13.51 1.89 -3.46
CA SER A 45 -14.05 1.54 -2.15
C SER A 45 -14.41 2.79 -1.35
N GLN A 46 -15.69 2.91 -0.98
CA GLN A 46 -16.21 4.03 -0.17
C GLN A 46 -15.68 3.91 1.25
N ALA A 47 -14.96 4.91 1.71
CA ALA A 47 -14.45 4.98 3.08
C ALA A 47 -15.61 5.21 4.07
N MET A 48 -15.55 4.57 5.24
CA MET A 48 -16.34 4.93 6.42
C MET A 48 -16.02 6.36 6.81
N ALA A 49 -16.93 7.02 7.59
CA ALA A 49 -16.67 8.35 8.12
C ALA A 49 -15.33 8.38 8.86
N PRO A 50 -14.35 9.22 8.44
CA PRO A 50 -13.03 9.21 9.03
C PRO A 50 -13.04 9.79 10.45
N ARG A 51 -12.30 9.19 11.36
CA ARG A 51 -12.09 9.69 12.73
C ARG A 51 -11.12 10.87 12.68
N VAL A 52 -11.58 12.04 13.12
CA VAL A 52 -10.87 13.31 12.96
C VAL A 52 -10.53 13.95 14.30
N THR A 53 -9.30 14.41 14.45
CA THR A 53 -8.88 15.32 15.52
C THR A 53 -8.42 16.64 14.93
N THR A 54 -8.72 17.75 15.59
CA THR A 54 -8.23 19.08 15.20
C THR A 54 -7.20 19.59 16.19
N VAL A 55 -6.18 20.31 15.69
CA VAL A 55 -5.21 21.08 16.47
C VAL A 55 -5.31 22.51 16.00
N VAL A 56 -5.88 23.40 16.81
CA VAL A 56 -6.08 24.80 16.41
C VAL A 56 -5.24 25.69 17.31
N LEU A 57 -4.12 26.21 16.78
CA LEU A 57 -3.21 27.09 17.51
C LEU A 57 -3.63 28.56 17.43
N SER A 58 -4.69 28.89 16.66
CA SER A 58 -5.30 30.21 16.59
C SER A 58 -6.51 30.29 17.53
N PRO A 59 -6.48 31.09 18.60
CA PRO A 59 -7.60 31.20 19.53
C PRO A 59 -8.87 31.80 18.89
N GLN A 60 -8.73 32.58 17.82
CA GLN A 60 -9.86 33.23 17.14
C GLN A 60 -10.61 32.26 16.24
N LEU A 61 -9.93 31.24 15.71
CA LEU A 61 -10.53 30.22 14.86
C LEU A 61 -10.98 28.97 15.61
N ALA A 62 -10.50 28.75 16.84
CA ALA A 62 -10.74 27.52 17.58
C ALA A 62 -12.24 27.18 17.68
N GLY A 63 -13.05 28.11 18.18
CA GLY A 63 -14.49 27.86 18.31
C GLY A 63 -15.24 27.69 16.99
N ARG A 64 -14.74 28.32 15.90
CA ARG A 64 -15.36 28.15 14.56
C ARG A 64 -15.01 26.82 13.93
N VAL A 65 -13.77 26.40 14.07
CA VAL A 65 -13.31 25.11 13.57
C VAL A 65 -14.03 24.01 14.34
N GLU A 66 -14.03 24.06 15.65
CA GLU A 66 -14.74 23.12 16.51
C GLU A 66 -16.23 22.99 16.16
N ALA A 67 -16.93 24.12 16.02
CA ALA A 67 -18.36 24.14 15.66
C ALA A 67 -18.60 23.53 14.25
N ALA A 68 -17.73 23.80 13.29
CA ALA A 68 -17.86 23.25 11.95
C ALA A 68 -17.61 21.73 11.92
N PHE A 69 -16.65 21.24 12.70
CA PHE A 69 -16.37 19.81 12.79
C PHE A 69 -17.47 19.06 13.55
N HIS A 70 -18.04 19.62 14.62
CA HIS A 70 -19.22 19.05 15.28
C HIS A 70 -20.47 19.04 14.38
N ALA A 71 -20.64 20.03 13.53
CA ALA A 71 -21.73 20.02 12.55
C ALA A 71 -21.55 18.92 11.50
N ALA A 72 -20.34 18.74 10.99
CA ALA A 72 -20.03 17.69 10.03
C ALA A 72 -20.12 16.27 10.64
N ASP A 73 -19.81 16.12 11.91
CA ASP A 73 -20.03 14.89 12.70
C ASP A 73 -21.53 14.59 12.82
N ALA A 74 -22.35 15.56 13.17
CA ALA A 74 -23.80 15.41 13.25
C ALA A 74 -24.45 15.03 11.90
N GLU A 75 -23.82 15.40 10.78
CA GLU A 75 -24.22 15.02 9.41
C GLU A 75 -23.69 13.63 9.01
N GLY A 76 -22.82 13.02 9.82
CA GLY A 76 -22.19 11.73 9.53
C GLY A 76 -21.12 11.81 8.43
N ALA A 77 -20.62 12.99 8.11
CA ALA A 77 -19.56 13.17 7.11
C ALA A 77 -18.17 12.83 7.65
N ILE A 78 -17.97 12.96 8.94
CA ILE A 78 -16.76 12.62 9.71
C ILE A 78 -17.18 12.06 11.07
N ASP A 79 -16.25 11.46 11.80
CA ASP A 79 -16.37 11.10 13.22
C ASP A 79 -15.40 12.02 14.01
N TYR A 80 -15.93 13.07 14.65
CA TYR A 80 -15.10 14.05 15.33
C TYR A 80 -14.76 13.59 16.74
N VAL A 81 -13.51 13.20 16.95
CA VAL A 81 -13.04 12.60 18.21
C VAL A 81 -12.72 13.66 19.26
N SER A 82 -11.90 14.66 18.92
CA SER A 82 -11.44 15.66 19.90
C SER A 82 -10.72 16.85 19.26
N MET A 83 -10.48 17.88 20.07
CA MET A 83 -9.46 18.90 19.82
C MET A 83 -8.21 18.56 20.64
N ALA A 84 -7.06 18.41 20.02
CA ALA A 84 -5.80 18.18 20.69
C ALA A 84 -5.05 19.50 20.92
N ASP A 85 -4.33 19.60 22.03
CA ASP A 85 -3.59 20.82 22.40
C ASP A 85 -2.35 21.04 21.56
N THR A 86 -1.76 19.96 21.02
CA THR A 86 -0.52 20.01 20.27
C THR A 86 -0.53 19.07 19.09
N GLU A 87 0.27 19.40 18.08
CA GLU A 87 0.49 18.53 16.91
C GLU A 87 1.08 17.16 17.31
N ASP A 88 2.01 17.15 18.27
CA ASP A 88 2.59 15.89 18.77
C ASP A 88 1.53 14.98 19.44
N ALA A 89 0.52 15.55 20.08
CA ALA A 89 -0.58 14.76 20.63
C ALA A 89 -1.41 14.13 19.52
N ALA A 90 -1.75 14.86 18.47
CA ALA A 90 -2.45 14.33 17.31
C ALA A 90 -1.63 13.27 16.56
N ARG A 91 -0.32 13.47 16.40
CA ARG A 91 0.58 12.47 15.81
C ARG A 91 0.67 11.18 16.66
N ARG A 92 0.59 11.29 17.99
CA ARG A 92 0.51 10.09 18.85
C ARG A 92 -0.80 9.34 18.66
N GLN A 93 -1.94 10.04 18.57
CA GLN A 93 -3.24 9.42 18.29
C GLN A 93 -3.25 8.72 16.93
N LEU A 94 -2.68 9.32 15.87
CA LEU A 94 -2.49 8.68 14.56
C LEU A 94 -1.64 7.40 14.66
N ARG A 95 -0.54 7.43 15.42
CA ARG A 95 0.30 6.23 15.61
C ARG A 95 -0.39 5.14 16.42
N ALA A 96 -1.28 5.50 17.33
CA ALA A 96 -2.06 4.57 18.15
C ALA A 96 -3.32 4.03 17.45
N ASP A 97 -3.57 4.45 16.21
CA ASP A 97 -4.77 4.11 15.43
C ASP A 97 -6.08 4.54 16.13
N GLU A 98 -6.01 5.62 16.88
CA GLU A 98 -7.18 6.22 17.54
C GLU A 98 -7.96 7.15 16.59
N ILE A 99 -7.24 7.75 15.61
CA ILE A 99 -7.79 8.65 14.60
C ILE A 99 -7.18 8.33 13.23
N ASP A 100 -7.88 8.71 12.17
CA ASP A 100 -7.45 8.49 10.78
C ASP A 100 -6.78 9.73 10.18
N VAL A 101 -7.19 10.93 10.65
CA VAL A 101 -6.70 12.21 10.13
C VAL A 101 -6.68 13.29 11.21
N ALA A 102 -5.68 14.14 11.16
CA ALA A 102 -5.58 15.34 12.00
C ALA A 102 -5.50 16.60 11.12
N LEU A 103 -6.30 17.63 11.49
CA LEU A 103 -6.18 18.96 10.90
C LEU A 103 -5.38 19.86 11.86
N VAL A 104 -4.31 20.46 11.37
CA VAL A 104 -3.48 21.43 12.11
C VAL A 104 -3.68 22.82 11.53
N VAL A 105 -4.20 23.74 12.32
CA VAL A 105 -4.38 25.16 11.99
C VAL A 105 -3.31 25.96 12.75
N PRO A 106 -2.27 26.48 12.07
CA PRO A 106 -1.20 27.24 12.71
C PRO A 106 -1.66 28.56 13.33
N ALA A 107 -0.93 29.05 14.29
CA ALA A 107 -1.23 30.32 14.99
C ALA A 107 -1.22 31.56 14.06
N GLY A 108 -0.50 31.52 12.93
CA GLY A 108 -0.38 32.63 11.99
C GLY A 108 -1.52 32.78 10.97
N VAL A 109 -2.47 31.84 10.94
CA VAL A 109 -3.57 31.82 9.95
C VAL A 109 -4.45 33.07 10.04
N ASP A 110 -4.70 33.60 11.22
CA ASP A 110 -5.46 34.85 11.42
C ASP A 110 -4.79 36.04 10.73
N ALA A 111 -3.49 36.17 10.87
CA ALA A 111 -2.72 37.26 10.27
C ALA A 111 -2.71 37.16 8.73
N ASP A 112 -2.68 35.96 8.19
CA ASP A 112 -2.75 35.73 6.74
C ASP A 112 -4.14 36.09 6.19
N ILE A 113 -5.20 35.71 6.86
CA ILE A 113 -6.57 36.06 6.48
C ILE A 113 -6.75 37.57 6.50
N LEU A 114 -6.31 38.27 7.57
CA LEU A 114 -6.42 39.72 7.70
C LEU A 114 -5.59 40.45 6.64
N ALA A 115 -4.46 39.91 6.24
CA ALA A 115 -3.59 40.46 5.21
C ALA A 115 -4.06 40.11 3.77
N GLY A 116 -5.18 39.38 3.60
CA GLY A 116 -5.66 38.90 2.30
C GLY A 116 -4.71 37.85 1.66
N ARG A 117 -3.83 37.25 2.44
CA ARG A 117 -2.96 36.17 1.97
C ARG A 117 -3.69 34.82 2.09
N ARG A 118 -3.27 33.87 1.30
CA ARG A 118 -3.79 32.50 1.35
C ARG A 118 -3.25 31.79 2.59
N PRO A 119 -4.12 31.47 3.59
CA PRO A 119 -3.67 30.75 4.76
C PRO A 119 -3.29 29.32 4.41
N SER A 120 -2.22 28.77 5.04
CA SER A 120 -1.85 27.37 4.93
C SER A 120 -2.32 26.61 6.18
N VAL A 121 -2.92 25.44 5.97
CA VAL A 121 -3.31 24.49 7.02
C VAL A 121 -2.75 23.11 6.66
N THR A 122 -2.33 22.35 7.66
CA THR A 122 -1.73 21.04 7.45
C THR A 122 -2.74 19.94 7.78
N ILE A 123 -2.83 18.96 6.90
CA ILE A 123 -3.60 17.73 7.11
C ILE A 123 -2.61 16.59 7.26
N ILE A 124 -2.64 15.92 8.40
CA ILE A 124 -1.76 14.82 8.74
C ILE A 124 -2.58 13.53 8.73
N THR A 125 -2.16 12.55 7.96
CA THR A 125 -2.77 11.22 7.91
C THR A 125 -1.78 10.15 8.38
N GLN A 126 -2.28 8.95 8.58
CA GLN A 126 -1.45 7.84 9.02
C GLN A 126 -0.45 7.38 7.93
N GLY A 127 -0.88 7.37 6.66
CA GLY A 127 -0.06 6.97 5.50
C GLY A 127 0.03 5.46 5.30
N ILE A 128 -0.74 4.67 6.06
CA ILE A 128 -0.78 3.19 5.94
C ILE A 128 -1.83 2.75 4.92
N ASP A 129 -2.95 3.47 4.87
CA ASP A 129 -4.06 3.23 3.93
C ASP A 129 -4.31 4.45 3.03
N PRO A 130 -3.56 4.61 1.94
CA PRO A 130 -3.66 5.77 1.07
C PRO A 130 -5.06 6.02 0.47
N ALA A 131 -5.89 4.97 0.29
CA ALA A 131 -7.25 5.14 -0.20
C ALA A 131 -8.17 5.74 0.87
N GLY A 132 -8.14 5.20 2.11
CA GLY A 132 -8.82 5.76 3.26
C GLY A 132 -8.34 7.16 3.58
N ASP A 133 -7.02 7.37 3.61
CA ASP A 133 -6.39 8.67 3.81
C ASP A 133 -6.87 9.70 2.78
N GLY A 134 -6.96 9.30 1.50
CA GLY A 134 -7.45 10.17 0.43
C GLY A 134 -8.89 10.64 0.67
N GLY A 135 -9.78 9.73 1.05
CA GLY A 135 -11.16 10.04 1.41
C GLY A 135 -11.27 10.95 2.63
N ALA A 136 -10.49 10.64 3.68
CA ALA A 136 -10.42 11.43 4.91
C ALA A 136 -9.92 12.87 4.64
N VAL A 137 -8.87 13.00 3.83
CA VAL A 137 -8.34 14.32 3.42
C VAL A 137 -9.42 15.15 2.71
N VAL A 138 -10.16 14.58 1.76
CA VAL A 138 -11.23 15.28 1.04
C VAL A 138 -12.35 15.72 1.99
N ALA A 139 -12.76 14.86 2.91
CA ALA A 139 -13.78 15.18 3.91
C ALA A 139 -13.32 16.35 4.81
N VAL A 140 -12.11 16.27 5.37
CA VAL A 140 -11.54 17.31 6.23
C VAL A 140 -11.32 18.61 5.47
N GLN A 141 -10.82 18.57 4.24
CA GLN A 141 -10.64 19.78 3.38
C GLN A 141 -11.95 20.53 3.19
N ARG A 142 -13.05 19.81 2.95
CA ARG A 142 -14.37 20.41 2.77
C ARG A 142 -14.84 21.16 4.03
N VAL A 143 -14.71 20.52 5.19
CA VAL A 143 -15.09 21.14 6.47
C VAL A 143 -14.17 22.31 6.83
N ALA A 144 -12.86 22.12 6.69
CA ALA A 144 -11.86 23.14 7.02
C ALA A 144 -11.97 24.37 6.10
N ALA A 145 -12.26 24.17 4.80
CA ALA A 145 -12.45 25.27 3.86
C ALA A 145 -13.61 26.18 4.27
N THR A 146 -14.71 25.62 4.78
CA THR A 146 -15.84 26.41 5.31
C THR A 146 -15.48 27.07 6.63
N ALA A 147 -14.83 26.35 7.55
CA ALA A 147 -14.48 26.87 8.87
C ALA A 147 -13.46 28.00 8.83
N VAL A 148 -12.42 27.87 8.02
CA VAL A 148 -11.33 28.84 7.89
C VAL A 148 -11.69 29.95 6.91
N GLY A 149 -12.40 29.63 5.81
CA GLY A 149 -12.75 30.58 4.74
C GLY A 149 -13.94 31.50 5.01
N ALA A 150 -14.88 31.16 5.88
CA ALA A 150 -16.18 31.87 6.04
C ALA A 150 -16.13 33.22 6.75
N GLY A 151 -14.96 33.81 6.98
CA GLY A 151 -14.82 35.00 7.83
C GLY A 151 -14.57 36.34 7.15
N ALA A 152 -14.33 36.40 5.86
CA ALA A 152 -14.03 37.67 5.18
C ALA A 152 -14.76 37.79 3.83
N ALA A 153 -15.30 38.96 3.55
CA ALA A 153 -15.76 39.33 2.23
C ALA A 153 -14.53 39.31 1.27
N GLY A 154 -14.43 38.28 0.45
CA GLY A 154 -13.26 38.00 -0.38
C GLY A 154 -12.38 36.84 0.09
N ALA A 155 -12.95 35.93 0.87
CA ALA A 155 -12.23 34.80 1.48
C ALA A 155 -11.46 33.96 0.45
N VAL A 156 -10.14 33.95 0.60
CA VAL A 156 -9.24 33.10 -0.17
C VAL A 156 -9.27 31.71 0.48
N ALA A 157 -9.62 30.68 -0.31
CA ALA A 157 -9.63 29.32 0.17
C ALA A 157 -8.23 28.93 0.73
N PRO A 158 -8.16 28.23 1.89
CA PRO A 158 -6.88 27.83 2.47
C PRO A 158 -6.11 26.92 1.51
N ALA A 159 -4.77 27.01 1.62
CA ALA A 159 -3.88 26.01 1.05
C ALA A 159 -3.81 24.82 2.02
N PHE A 160 -3.87 23.61 1.47
CA PHE A 160 -3.77 22.40 2.26
C PHE A 160 -2.42 21.75 1.98
N GLU A 161 -1.60 21.67 3.00
CA GLU A 161 -0.38 20.88 2.99
C GLU A 161 -0.70 19.48 3.53
N ARG A 162 -0.22 18.44 2.86
CA ARG A 162 -0.44 17.06 3.27
C ARG A 162 0.83 16.49 3.85
N GLU A 163 0.70 15.90 5.02
CA GLU A 163 1.76 15.16 5.69
C GLU A 163 1.27 13.77 6.06
N THR A 164 2.19 12.83 6.17
CA THR A 164 1.92 11.47 6.63
C THR A 164 2.84 11.11 7.78
N VAL A 165 2.33 10.31 8.73
CA VAL A 165 3.16 9.78 9.82
C VAL A 165 4.10 8.71 9.28
N TYR A 166 3.63 7.91 8.33
CA TYR A 166 4.39 6.86 7.66
C TYR A 166 4.32 7.03 6.14
N GLY A 167 5.36 6.61 5.43
CA GLY A 167 5.38 6.62 3.97
C GLY A 167 5.44 8.03 3.36
N SER A 168 4.76 8.21 2.24
CA SER A 168 4.70 9.47 1.47
C SER A 168 3.26 9.95 1.33
N PRO A 169 2.99 11.27 1.41
CA PRO A 169 1.66 11.83 1.17
C PRO A 169 1.13 11.56 -0.26
N ASP A 170 2.01 11.24 -1.20
CA ASP A 170 1.67 10.90 -2.59
C ASP A 170 1.54 9.39 -2.83
N ALA A 171 1.70 8.56 -1.76
CA ALA A 171 1.56 7.11 -1.88
C ALA A 171 0.13 6.73 -2.30
N THR A 172 0.04 5.78 -3.22
CA THR A 172 -1.23 5.21 -3.66
C THR A 172 -1.55 3.94 -2.90
N GLN A 173 -2.79 3.48 -2.96
CA GLN A 173 -3.19 2.19 -2.36
C GLN A 173 -2.38 1.01 -2.94
N LEU A 174 -1.98 1.09 -4.21
CA LEU A 174 -1.11 0.08 -4.82
C LEU A 174 0.29 0.10 -4.21
N ASP A 175 0.81 1.27 -3.80
CA ASP A 175 2.11 1.37 -3.14
C ASP A 175 2.10 0.68 -1.77
N ALA A 176 1.00 0.82 -1.02
CA ALA A 176 0.84 0.21 0.30
C ALA A 176 0.58 -1.31 0.21
N MET A 177 -0.35 -1.75 -0.63
CA MET A 177 -0.76 -3.16 -0.73
C MET A 177 0.06 -3.95 -1.74
N GLY A 178 0.70 -3.28 -2.69
CA GLY A 178 1.45 -3.89 -3.78
C GLY A 178 2.45 -4.95 -3.30
N PRO A 179 3.33 -4.67 -2.34
CA PRO A 179 4.31 -5.64 -1.84
C PRO A 179 3.65 -6.90 -1.24
N ILE A 180 2.53 -6.74 -0.53
CA ILE A 180 1.78 -7.84 0.09
C ILE A 180 1.16 -8.72 -1.00
N ILE A 181 0.49 -8.10 -1.97
CA ILE A 181 -0.15 -8.77 -3.11
C ILE A 181 0.89 -9.49 -3.95
N LEU A 182 2.01 -8.83 -4.26
CA LEU A 182 3.11 -9.42 -5.03
C LEU A 182 3.72 -10.63 -4.31
N GLY A 183 3.96 -10.53 -3.00
CA GLY A 183 4.47 -11.64 -2.19
C GLY A 183 3.51 -12.82 -2.16
N TYR A 184 2.22 -12.55 -1.98
CA TYR A 184 1.18 -13.58 -2.00
C TYR A 184 1.10 -14.29 -3.37
N PHE A 185 1.10 -13.55 -4.47
CA PHE A 185 1.06 -14.14 -5.80
C PHE A 185 2.33 -14.91 -6.13
N ALA A 186 3.50 -14.40 -5.77
CA ALA A 186 4.75 -15.12 -5.96
C ALA A 186 4.70 -16.50 -5.27
N TYR A 187 4.28 -16.53 -4.01
CA TYR A 187 4.10 -17.76 -3.26
C TYR A 187 3.05 -18.69 -3.91
N PHE A 188 1.87 -18.18 -4.20
CA PHE A 188 0.74 -18.97 -4.71
C PHE A 188 1.05 -19.61 -6.06
N PHE A 189 1.64 -18.86 -7.00
CA PHE A 189 1.96 -19.39 -8.31
C PHE A 189 3.11 -20.39 -8.28
N VAL A 190 4.12 -20.20 -7.46
CA VAL A 190 5.20 -21.19 -7.27
C VAL A 190 4.64 -22.47 -6.65
N PHE A 191 3.73 -22.35 -5.68
CA PHE A 191 3.03 -23.48 -5.08
C PHE A 191 2.22 -24.27 -6.13
N LEU A 192 1.38 -23.59 -6.91
CA LEU A 192 0.61 -24.20 -7.98
C LEU A 192 1.50 -24.90 -9.01
N LEU A 193 2.54 -24.19 -9.46
CA LEU A 193 3.46 -24.67 -10.47
C LEU A 193 4.17 -25.94 -10.01
N THR A 194 4.67 -25.93 -8.78
CA THR A 194 5.32 -27.08 -8.15
C THR A 194 4.37 -28.26 -8.07
N GLY A 195 3.14 -28.02 -7.58
CA GLY A 195 2.10 -29.04 -7.43
C GLY A 195 1.71 -29.67 -8.78
N VAL A 196 1.43 -28.87 -9.80
CA VAL A 196 1.07 -29.33 -11.14
C VAL A 196 2.22 -30.09 -11.80
N SER A 197 3.44 -29.57 -11.68
CA SER A 197 4.64 -30.22 -12.24
C SER A 197 4.87 -31.59 -11.59
N PHE A 198 4.81 -31.65 -10.26
CA PHE A 198 4.97 -32.90 -9.52
C PHE A 198 3.87 -33.91 -9.86
N LEU A 199 2.62 -33.46 -9.99
CA LEU A 199 1.50 -34.31 -10.39
C LEU A 199 1.70 -34.88 -11.80
N ARG A 200 2.12 -34.05 -12.77
CA ARG A 200 2.42 -34.49 -14.14
C ARG A 200 3.55 -35.53 -14.18
N GLU A 201 4.58 -35.35 -13.36
CA GLU A 201 5.68 -36.32 -13.29
C GLU A 201 5.25 -37.64 -12.66
N ARG A 202 4.38 -37.60 -11.67
CA ARG A 202 3.82 -38.80 -11.04
C ARG A 202 2.90 -39.56 -12.02
N THR A 203 1.99 -38.88 -12.67
CA THR A 203 1.02 -39.49 -13.61
C THR A 203 1.69 -39.95 -14.91
N GLY A 204 2.76 -39.27 -15.34
CA GLY A 204 3.54 -39.64 -16.52
C GLY A 204 4.59 -40.73 -16.29
N GLY A 205 4.71 -41.29 -15.05
CA GLY A 205 5.67 -42.33 -14.72
C GLY A 205 7.14 -41.87 -14.77
N THR A 206 7.39 -40.57 -14.95
CA THR A 206 8.75 -40.03 -15.03
C THR A 206 9.42 -39.99 -13.65
N LEU A 207 8.66 -39.82 -12.58
CA LEU A 207 9.17 -39.91 -11.20
C LEU A 207 9.66 -41.32 -10.87
N GLU A 208 8.90 -42.35 -11.30
CA GLU A 208 9.31 -43.75 -11.07
C GLU A 208 10.60 -44.10 -11.82
N ARG A 209 10.74 -43.62 -13.06
CA ARG A 209 11.99 -43.77 -13.83
C ARG A 209 13.15 -43.07 -13.16
N LEU A 210 12.90 -41.88 -12.57
CA LEU A 210 13.94 -41.14 -11.85
C LEU A 210 14.35 -41.88 -10.57
N LEU A 211 13.42 -42.48 -9.84
CA LEU A 211 13.67 -43.27 -8.65
C LEU A 211 14.37 -44.59 -8.92
N ALA A 212 14.28 -45.15 -10.18
CA ALA A 212 15.01 -46.30 -10.63
C ALA A 212 16.48 -45.99 -10.99
N THR A 213 16.86 -44.72 -11.04
CA THR A 213 18.27 -44.33 -11.27
C THR A 213 19.05 -44.30 -9.95
N PRO A 214 20.41 -44.38 -9.99
CA PRO A 214 21.25 -44.32 -8.79
C PRO A 214 21.36 -42.88 -8.24
N VAL A 215 20.21 -42.17 -8.09
CA VAL A 215 20.10 -40.81 -7.56
C VAL A 215 19.49 -40.89 -6.17
N ALA A 216 20.10 -40.24 -5.20
CA ALA A 216 19.54 -40.19 -3.85
C ALA A 216 18.25 -39.34 -3.81
N ARG A 217 17.28 -39.75 -2.99
CA ARG A 217 16.01 -39.02 -2.82
C ARG A 217 16.22 -37.55 -2.46
N THR A 218 17.23 -37.26 -1.64
CA THR A 218 17.64 -35.89 -1.26
C THR A 218 18.16 -35.09 -2.46
N GLU A 219 18.88 -35.71 -3.40
CA GLU A 219 19.36 -35.04 -4.62
C GLU A 219 18.19 -34.66 -5.53
N ILE A 220 17.14 -35.48 -5.56
CA ILE A 220 15.92 -35.18 -6.29
C ILE A 220 15.23 -33.95 -5.66
N VAL A 221 14.98 -33.99 -4.35
CA VAL A 221 14.30 -32.88 -3.63
C VAL A 221 15.07 -31.59 -3.80
N VAL A 222 16.38 -31.58 -3.57
CA VAL A 222 17.22 -30.39 -3.71
C VAL A 222 17.21 -29.87 -5.15
N GLY A 223 17.22 -30.76 -6.15
CA GLY A 223 17.12 -30.38 -7.56
C GLY A 223 15.80 -29.69 -7.90
N TYR A 224 14.69 -30.16 -7.33
CA TYR A 224 13.37 -29.53 -7.47
C TYR A 224 13.32 -28.17 -6.78
N VAL A 225 13.77 -28.10 -5.53
CA VAL A 225 13.82 -26.83 -4.77
C VAL A 225 14.65 -25.79 -5.51
N ALA A 226 15.82 -26.18 -6.04
CA ALA A 226 16.67 -25.30 -6.83
C ALA A 226 15.99 -24.84 -8.14
N GLY A 227 15.35 -25.76 -8.87
CA GLY A 227 14.66 -25.47 -10.13
C GLY A 227 13.49 -24.51 -9.94
N PHE A 228 12.60 -24.81 -8.99
CA PHE A 228 11.46 -23.94 -8.68
C PHE A 228 11.87 -22.64 -7.99
N GLY A 229 12.92 -22.68 -7.17
CA GLY A 229 13.49 -21.48 -6.55
C GLY A 229 13.99 -20.46 -7.56
N ILE A 230 14.66 -20.92 -8.64
CA ILE A 230 15.08 -20.05 -9.75
C ILE A 230 13.87 -19.45 -10.45
N LEU A 231 12.82 -20.23 -10.74
CA LEU A 231 11.59 -19.73 -11.35
C LEU A 231 10.88 -18.72 -10.47
N ALA A 232 10.79 -18.97 -9.15
CA ALA A 232 10.26 -18.04 -8.18
C ALA A 232 11.02 -16.71 -8.14
N THR A 233 12.35 -16.79 -8.17
CA THR A 233 13.21 -15.60 -8.20
C THR A 233 12.98 -14.78 -9.47
N ILE A 234 12.91 -15.42 -10.63
CA ILE A 234 12.61 -14.73 -11.90
C ILE A 234 11.21 -14.07 -11.82
N GLN A 235 10.22 -14.77 -11.29
CA GLN A 235 8.87 -14.23 -11.13
C GLN A 235 8.85 -12.99 -10.23
N VAL A 236 9.50 -13.03 -9.08
CA VAL A 236 9.59 -11.88 -8.16
C VAL A 236 10.29 -10.70 -8.84
N ILE A 237 11.38 -10.94 -9.59
CA ILE A 237 12.06 -9.87 -10.33
C ILE A 237 11.15 -9.23 -11.38
N VAL A 238 10.37 -10.02 -12.12
CA VAL A 238 9.44 -9.50 -13.13
C VAL A 238 8.32 -8.69 -12.47
N LEU A 239 7.74 -9.18 -11.38
CA LEU A 239 6.71 -8.47 -10.64
C LEU A 239 7.24 -7.18 -10.00
N LEU A 240 8.45 -7.22 -9.45
CA LEU A 240 9.10 -6.03 -8.91
C LEU A 240 9.40 -5.00 -10.01
N ALA A 241 9.90 -5.44 -11.17
CA ALA A 241 10.14 -4.56 -12.30
C ALA A 241 8.84 -3.92 -12.82
N PHE A 242 7.73 -4.67 -12.84
CA PHE A 242 6.41 -4.15 -13.17
C PHE A 242 5.94 -3.12 -12.14
N SER A 243 6.06 -3.42 -10.84
CA SER A 243 5.72 -2.51 -9.76
C SER A 243 6.51 -1.20 -9.82
N LEU A 244 7.80 -1.26 -10.14
CA LEU A 244 8.64 -0.06 -10.29
C LEU A 244 8.37 0.74 -11.57
N ALA A 245 7.81 0.12 -12.60
CA ALA A 245 7.51 0.79 -13.87
C ALA A 245 6.18 1.56 -13.86
N ASP A 246 5.13 0.97 -13.24
CA ASP A 246 3.78 1.53 -13.21
C ASP A 246 3.42 2.17 -11.85
N VAL A 247 4.11 1.79 -10.79
CA VAL A 247 3.88 2.26 -9.44
C VAL A 247 5.15 2.98 -8.98
N HIS A 248 5.04 4.28 -8.69
CA HIS A 248 6.07 5.00 -7.97
C HIS A 248 6.13 4.43 -6.54
N VAL A 249 6.86 3.32 -6.37
CA VAL A 249 7.18 2.85 -5.01
C VAL A 249 8.11 3.89 -4.41
N PRO A 250 7.65 4.69 -3.44
CA PRO A 250 8.55 5.59 -2.74
C PRO A 250 9.67 4.73 -2.16
N ALA A 251 10.91 5.05 -2.52
CA ALA A 251 12.06 4.38 -1.97
C ALA A 251 11.89 4.34 -0.45
N LEU A 252 12.03 3.17 0.14
CA LEU A 252 12.01 2.96 1.59
C LEU A 252 12.80 4.09 2.24
N GLY A 253 12.11 4.99 2.92
CA GLY A 253 12.75 6.06 3.67
C GLY A 253 13.75 5.45 4.66
N PRO A 254 14.73 6.20 5.14
CA PRO A 254 15.72 5.71 6.10
C PRO A 254 14.97 5.10 7.29
N LEU A 255 15.38 3.88 7.66
CA LEU A 255 14.86 3.21 8.85
C LEU A 255 15.08 4.15 10.04
N PRO A 256 14.08 4.36 10.93
CA PRO A 256 14.28 5.13 12.14
C PRO A 256 15.35 4.44 12.98
N GLU A 257 16.39 5.19 13.37
CA GLU A 257 17.41 4.80 14.35
C GLU A 257 16.79 4.64 15.75
#